data_4181974b6b990660ba52f1eae60c50d1
#
_entry.id   4181974b6b990660ba52f1eae60c50d1
#
_cell.length_a   1.000
_cell.length_b   1.000
_cell.length_c   1.000
_cell.angle_alpha   90.00
_cell.angle_beta   90.00
_cell.angle_gamma   90.00
#
_symmetry.space_group_name_H-M   'P 1'
#
loop_
_entity.id
_entity.type
_entity.pdbx_description
1 polymer ?
#
loop_
_entity_poly.entity_id
_entity_poly.type
_entity_poly.pdbx_seq_one_letter_code
_entity_poly.pdbx_strand_id
1 'polypeptide(L)'
;MSTTSRWAGVLGGAAYRVEVPANWNGKLVMYAHGYAGTGAALGVSNPSIRRWLVQNGYAWAASSYSKNYYDVRAGVEDTNALALEFNKIAANNGRVLAAPTRTYITGHSMGGHITGAAIEAEAAATARNKVKYHGAVPMCGVMGDAELFNQFAAMQVTAQALAGQAAYDTAKWADIGTAVTATLFTTFPSVPTAAGAKYLSVVKNITGGPRPMFDQGIAFGGSFPSAYGTFGSDGTISGILNKNALDTSAFTYSIEGDAAGTAALNAAAQKLKATADA
;
A
#
# COMPACT_ATOMS: atom_id res chain seq x y z
N MET A 1 -8.40 17.09 36.60
CA MET A 1 -7.39 17.11 35.51
C MET A 1 -8.12 16.70 34.24
N SER A 2 -8.06 17.48 33.19
CA SER A 2 -8.66 17.09 31.90
C SER A 2 -7.82 15.94 31.31
N THR A 3 -8.49 14.83 30.97
CA THR A 3 -7.84 13.65 30.40
C THR A 3 -7.94 13.70 28.86
N THR A 4 -7.08 12.98 28.20
CA THR A 4 -7.20 12.76 26.74
C THR A 4 -8.52 12.02 26.47
N SER A 5 -9.37 12.62 25.64
CA SER A 5 -10.62 11.96 25.19
C SER A 5 -10.33 10.97 24.07
N ARG A 6 -11.01 9.82 24.11
CA ARG A 6 -10.89 8.76 23.09
C ARG A 6 -12.26 8.28 22.72
N TRP A 7 -12.58 8.35 21.45
CA TRP A 7 -13.88 7.93 20.93
C TRP A 7 -13.70 6.96 19.77
N ALA A 8 -14.63 6.04 19.67
CA ALA A 8 -14.73 5.11 18.55
C ALA A 8 -16.21 4.94 18.20
N GLY A 9 -16.47 4.65 16.94
CA GLY A 9 -17.81 4.46 16.44
C GLY A 9 -17.81 4.06 14.97
N VAL A 10 -18.99 4.20 14.34
CA VAL A 10 -19.18 3.92 12.92
C VAL A 10 -19.78 5.17 12.27
N LEU A 11 -19.26 5.56 11.12
CA LEU A 11 -19.71 6.67 10.30
C LEU A 11 -19.81 6.21 8.84
N GLY A 12 -20.99 6.25 8.24
CA GLY A 12 -21.18 5.87 6.83
C GLY A 12 -20.73 4.44 6.47
N GLY A 13 -20.76 3.51 7.43
CA GLY A 13 -20.28 2.13 7.25
C GLY A 13 -18.80 1.93 7.59
N ALA A 14 -18.04 2.99 7.83
CA ALA A 14 -16.65 2.93 8.25
C ALA A 14 -16.51 3.06 9.77
N ALA A 15 -15.74 2.18 10.41
CA ALA A 15 -15.34 2.36 11.80
C ALA A 15 -14.35 3.51 11.93
N TYR A 16 -14.37 4.21 13.05
CA TYR A 16 -13.42 5.29 13.28
C TYR A 16 -12.86 5.29 14.71
N ARG A 17 -11.72 5.94 14.85
CA ARG A 17 -11.15 6.39 16.12
C ARG A 17 -10.81 7.86 16.08
N VAL A 18 -11.07 8.54 17.21
CA VAL A 18 -10.69 9.95 17.43
C VAL A 18 -10.03 10.04 18.80
N GLU A 19 -8.94 10.75 18.86
CA GLU A 19 -8.25 11.06 20.12
C GLU A 19 -7.94 12.55 20.19
N VAL A 20 -8.39 13.17 21.28
CA VAL A 20 -8.21 14.61 21.51
C VAL A 20 -7.51 14.80 22.86
N PRO A 21 -6.24 15.27 22.87
CA PRO A 21 -5.52 15.48 24.11
C PRO A 21 -6.17 16.56 24.99
N ALA A 22 -5.89 16.52 26.28
CA ALA A 22 -6.38 17.48 27.25
C ALA A 22 -6.00 18.92 26.89
N ASN A 23 -4.76 19.10 26.45
CA ASN A 23 -4.16 20.34 26.02
C ASN A 23 -4.25 20.56 24.50
N TRP A 24 -5.38 20.20 23.87
CA TRP A 24 -5.55 20.31 22.43
C TRP A 24 -5.20 21.72 21.92
N ASN A 25 -4.31 21.77 20.93
CA ASN A 25 -3.77 23.00 20.35
C ASN A 25 -4.59 23.56 19.16
N GLY A 26 -5.80 23.03 18.92
CA GLY A 26 -6.64 23.42 17.80
C GLY A 26 -6.28 22.79 16.46
N LYS A 27 -5.35 21.84 16.42
CA LYS A 27 -4.91 21.18 15.17
C LYS A 27 -5.39 19.74 15.14
N LEU A 28 -5.86 19.30 13.96
CA LEU A 28 -6.34 17.95 13.69
C LEU A 28 -5.45 17.28 12.65
N VAL A 29 -5.05 16.04 12.90
CA VAL A 29 -4.34 15.19 11.94
C VAL A 29 -5.22 14.01 11.57
N MET A 30 -5.61 13.93 10.31
CA MET A 30 -6.27 12.76 9.75
C MET A 30 -5.22 11.72 9.40
N TYR A 31 -5.47 10.47 9.76
CA TYR A 31 -4.57 9.36 9.44
C TYR A 31 -5.24 8.36 8.53
N ALA A 32 -4.62 8.13 7.38
CA ALA A 32 -5.01 7.13 6.40
C ALA A 32 -4.12 5.89 6.56
N HIS A 33 -4.74 4.72 6.81
CA HIS A 33 -4.00 3.47 6.96
C HIS A 33 -3.67 2.81 5.61
N GLY A 34 -2.71 1.90 5.60
CA GLY A 34 -2.32 1.12 4.44
C GLY A 34 -3.32 0.01 4.07
N TYR A 35 -2.99 -0.75 3.04
CA TYR A 35 -3.82 -1.88 2.59
C TYR A 35 -4.09 -2.88 3.73
N ALA A 36 -5.35 -3.26 3.90
CA ALA A 36 -5.82 -4.12 4.99
C ALA A 36 -6.39 -5.47 4.51
N GLY A 37 -6.07 -5.88 3.28
CA GLY A 37 -6.54 -7.14 2.69
C GLY A 37 -7.91 -7.03 2.01
N THR A 38 -8.52 -8.18 1.74
CA THR A 38 -9.76 -8.31 0.95
C THR A 38 -10.96 -8.77 1.77
N GLY A 39 -10.77 -9.04 3.05
CA GLY A 39 -11.84 -9.51 3.94
C GLY A 39 -12.86 -8.42 4.29
N ALA A 40 -13.99 -8.82 4.87
CA ALA A 40 -15.05 -7.91 5.31
C ALA A 40 -14.79 -7.26 6.68
N ALA A 41 -13.84 -7.77 7.45
CA ALA A 41 -13.52 -7.23 8.78
C ALA A 41 -12.81 -5.88 8.66
N LEU A 42 -13.43 -4.82 9.16
CA LEU A 42 -12.90 -3.47 9.16
C LEU A 42 -12.10 -3.20 10.43
N GLY A 43 -10.93 -2.60 10.30
CA GLY A 43 -10.04 -2.29 11.41
C GLY A 43 -9.48 -0.87 11.32
N VAL A 44 -9.46 -0.17 12.46
CA VAL A 44 -8.87 1.17 12.53
C VAL A 44 -7.48 1.11 13.08
N SER A 45 -6.50 1.53 12.28
CA SER A 45 -5.11 1.63 12.68
C SER A 45 -4.80 2.96 13.38
N ASN A 46 -3.90 2.92 14.34
CA ASN A 46 -3.37 4.13 14.94
C ASN A 46 -2.21 4.67 14.08
N PRO A 47 -2.04 6.00 13.98
CA PRO A 47 -0.84 6.54 13.34
C PRO A 47 0.43 6.13 14.11
N SER A 48 1.50 5.82 13.39
CA SER A 48 2.79 5.47 14.00
C SER A 48 3.31 6.56 14.94
N ILE A 49 3.01 7.83 14.61
CA ILE A 49 3.39 9.01 15.39
C ILE A 49 2.33 9.41 16.45
N ARG A 50 1.35 8.54 16.73
CA ARG A 50 0.24 8.82 17.68
C ARG A 50 0.72 9.39 19.01
N ARG A 51 1.75 8.79 19.60
CA ARG A 51 2.27 9.24 20.91
C ARG A 51 2.76 10.68 20.84
N TRP A 52 3.53 11.00 19.82
CA TRP A 52 4.05 12.34 19.60
C TRP A 52 2.92 13.36 19.40
N LEU A 53 1.92 13.03 18.57
CA LEU A 53 0.76 13.89 18.30
C LEU A 53 0.06 14.28 19.62
N VAL A 54 -0.31 13.28 20.42
CA VAL A 54 -1.02 13.51 21.69
C VAL A 54 -0.18 14.31 22.69
N GLN A 55 1.11 14.01 22.81
CA GLN A 55 2.01 14.72 23.71
C GLN A 55 2.21 16.20 23.29
N ASN A 56 2.13 16.50 22.00
CA ASN A 56 2.27 17.87 21.47
C ASN A 56 0.93 18.58 21.22
N GLY A 57 -0.16 18.07 21.78
CA GLY A 57 -1.46 18.73 21.75
C GLY A 57 -2.23 18.58 20.44
N TYR A 58 -1.82 17.69 19.53
CA TYR A 58 -2.55 17.42 18.30
C TYR A 58 -3.66 16.41 18.54
N ALA A 59 -4.87 16.71 18.10
CA ALA A 59 -5.89 15.69 17.92
C ALA A 59 -5.58 14.87 16.66
N TRP A 60 -5.99 13.61 16.66
CA TRP A 60 -5.94 12.79 15.47
C TRP A 60 -7.24 11.98 15.32
N ALA A 61 -7.55 11.64 14.07
CA ALA A 61 -8.65 10.76 13.72
C ALA A 61 -8.27 9.83 12.57
N ALA A 62 -8.80 8.61 12.60
CA ALA A 62 -8.57 7.60 11.58
C ALA A 62 -9.85 6.82 11.28
N SER A 63 -10.09 6.55 10.00
CA SER A 63 -11.15 5.70 9.49
C SER A 63 -10.61 4.32 9.15
N SER A 64 -11.45 3.27 9.27
CA SER A 64 -11.16 1.93 8.71
C SER A 64 -11.41 1.88 7.21
N TYR A 65 -11.96 2.95 6.64
CA TYR A 65 -12.72 2.97 5.40
C TYR A 65 -13.96 2.06 5.46
N SER A 66 -14.91 2.29 4.56
CA SER A 66 -16.17 1.51 4.51
C SER A 66 -15.98 0.11 3.89
N LYS A 67 -14.85 -0.15 3.30
CA LYS A 67 -14.46 -1.44 2.73
C LYS A 67 -12.93 -1.60 2.69
N ASN A 68 -12.50 -2.84 2.73
CA ASN A 68 -11.11 -3.21 2.44
C ASN A 68 -10.86 -3.15 0.93
N TYR A 69 -9.90 -3.86 0.42
CA TYR A 69 -9.36 -3.75 -0.93
C TYR A 69 -8.52 -2.49 -1.12
N TYR A 70 -8.09 -2.25 -2.34
CA TYR A 70 -7.32 -1.08 -2.70
C TYR A 70 -8.26 -0.01 -3.29
N ASP A 71 -9.08 0.60 -2.44
CA ASP A 71 -10.05 1.60 -2.87
C ASP A 71 -9.65 2.99 -2.35
N VAL A 72 -8.84 3.69 -3.16
CA VAL A 72 -8.37 5.04 -2.83
C VAL A 72 -9.53 6.02 -2.72
N ARG A 73 -10.58 5.86 -3.57
CA ARG A 73 -11.76 6.74 -3.53
C ARG A 73 -12.50 6.61 -2.21
N ALA A 74 -12.78 5.39 -1.78
CA ALA A 74 -13.41 5.17 -0.47
C ALA A 74 -12.53 5.71 0.67
N GLY A 75 -11.21 5.51 0.58
CA GLY A 75 -10.27 6.03 1.56
C GLY A 75 -10.31 7.56 1.70
N VAL A 76 -10.35 8.29 0.59
CA VAL A 76 -10.49 9.75 0.58
C VAL A 76 -11.85 10.18 1.15
N GLU A 77 -12.95 9.60 0.66
CA GLU A 77 -14.29 9.98 1.06
C GLU A 77 -14.56 9.75 2.55
N ASP A 78 -14.17 8.59 3.08
CA ASP A 78 -14.42 8.22 4.48
C ASP A 78 -13.51 8.98 5.43
N THR A 79 -12.27 9.25 5.04
CA THR A 79 -11.35 10.10 5.82
C THR A 79 -11.84 11.54 5.86
N ASN A 80 -12.31 12.07 4.74
CA ASN A 80 -12.86 13.41 4.65
C ASN A 80 -14.19 13.54 5.43
N ALA A 81 -15.08 12.55 5.32
CA ALA A 81 -16.32 12.52 6.10
C ALA A 81 -16.04 12.57 7.61
N LEU A 82 -15.05 11.79 8.07
CA LEU A 82 -14.65 11.81 9.47
C LEU A 82 -14.08 13.17 9.90
N ALA A 83 -13.29 13.82 9.05
CA ALA A 83 -12.76 15.15 9.34
C ALA A 83 -13.88 16.20 9.49
N LEU A 84 -14.90 16.15 8.64
CA LEU A 84 -16.06 17.05 8.67
C LEU A 84 -16.94 16.81 9.91
N GLU A 85 -17.09 15.57 10.37
CA GLU A 85 -17.89 15.20 11.53
C GLU A 85 -17.12 15.30 12.87
N PHE A 86 -15.83 15.65 12.86
CA PHE A 86 -14.96 15.66 14.05
C PHE A 86 -15.58 16.43 15.23
N ASN A 87 -16.04 17.65 15.02
CA ASN A 87 -16.62 18.49 16.08
C ASN A 87 -17.94 17.92 16.61
N LYS A 88 -18.77 17.36 15.73
CA LYS A 88 -20.05 16.76 16.12
C LYS A 88 -19.81 15.45 16.91
N ILE A 89 -18.83 14.65 16.52
CA ILE A 89 -18.41 13.46 17.28
C ILE A 89 -17.96 13.88 18.69
N ALA A 90 -17.15 14.91 18.81
CA ALA A 90 -16.71 15.42 20.11
C ALA A 90 -17.88 15.89 20.97
N ALA A 91 -18.78 16.70 20.40
CA ALA A 91 -19.94 17.24 21.11
C ALA A 91 -20.91 16.13 21.58
N ASN A 92 -21.18 15.14 20.73
CA ASN A 92 -22.02 13.98 21.06
C ASN A 92 -21.43 13.13 22.20
N ASN A 93 -20.10 13.20 22.40
CA ASN A 93 -19.40 12.55 23.51
C ASN A 93 -19.10 13.48 24.69
N GLY A 94 -19.81 14.59 24.79
CA GLY A 94 -19.76 15.50 25.96
C GLY A 94 -18.57 16.46 25.95
N ARG A 95 -17.84 16.60 24.83
CA ARG A 95 -16.73 17.55 24.72
C ARG A 95 -16.96 18.53 23.56
N VAL A 96 -17.47 19.70 23.86
CA VAL A 96 -17.62 20.77 22.86
C VAL A 96 -16.25 21.36 22.52
N LEU A 97 -15.91 21.35 21.24
CA LEU A 97 -14.64 21.86 20.71
C LEU A 97 -14.91 22.99 19.71
N ALA A 98 -14.00 23.96 19.64
CA ALA A 98 -13.95 24.89 18.52
C ALA A 98 -13.58 24.12 17.23
N ALA A 99 -13.88 24.69 16.07
CA ALA A 99 -13.44 24.10 14.81
C ALA A 99 -11.89 24.02 14.77
N PRO A 100 -11.31 22.99 14.16
CA PRO A 100 -9.87 22.92 13.98
C PRO A 100 -9.34 24.14 13.22
N THR A 101 -8.32 24.78 13.74
CA THR A 101 -7.65 25.92 13.08
C THR A 101 -6.81 25.47 11.90
N ARG A 102 -6.34 24.22 11.95
CA ARG A 102 -5.57 23.53 10.90
C ARG A 102 -5.95 22.06 10.87
N THR A 103 -6.13 21.54 9.67
CA THR A 103 -6.33 20.11 9.43
C THR A 103 -5.23 19.61 8.51
N TYR A 104 -4.56 18.55 8.92
CA TYR A 104 -3.50 17.88 8.16
C TYR A 104 -3.93 16.46 7.83
N ILE A 105 -3.31 15.88 6.81
CA ILE A 105 -3.50 14.46 6.48
C ILE A 105 -2.15 13.77 6.35
N THR A 106 -2.06 12.54 6.82
CA THR A 106 -0.88 11.68 6.68
C THR A 106 -1.31 10.23 6.58
N GLY A 107 -0.50 9.39 5.97
CA GLY A 107 -0.80 7.97 5.84
C GLY A 107 0.36 7.18 5.29
N HIS A 108 0.31 5.85 5.49
CA HIS A 108 1.35 4.91 5.04
C HIS A 108 0.87 4.02 3.90
N SER A 109 1.76 3.71 2.95
CA SER A 109 1.50 2.76 1.86
C SER A 109 0.28 3.20 1.03
N MET A 110 -0.77 2.38 0.91
CA MET A 110 -2.05 2.81 0.33
C MET A 110 -2.59 4.09 1.00
N GLY A 111 -2.41 4.25 2.33
CA GLY A 111 -2.77 5.48 3.04
C GLY A 111 -1.92 6.68 2.63
N GLY A 112 -0.69 6.47 2.20
CA GLY A 112 0.15 7.49 1.56
C GLY A 112 -0.43 7.90 0.21
N HIS A 113 -0.92 6.95 -0.60
CA HIS A 113 -1.64 7.23 -1.84
C HIS A 113 -2.93 8.03 -1.57
N ILE A 114 -3.75 7.59 -0.62
CA ILE A 114 -4.96 8.33 -0.19
C ILE A 114 -4.62 9.75 0.25
N THR A 115 -3.52 9.92 0.99
CA THR A 115 -3.03 11.23 1.44
C THR A 115 -2.68 12.15 0.25
N GLY A 116 -1.99 11.63 -0.76
CA GLY A 116 -1.70 12.36 -2.00
C GLY A 116 -2.97 12.71 -2.77
N ALA A 117 -3.81 11.70 -3.05
CA ALA A 117 -5.06 11.88 -3.77
C ALA A 117 -6.01 12.89 -3.10
N ALA A 118 -6.06 12.92 -1.77
CA ALA A 118 -6.94 13.82 -1.01
C ALA A 118 -6.62 15.32 -1.20
N ILE A 119 -5.41 15.66 -1.67
CA ILE A 119 -4.97 17.04 -1.90
C ILE A 119 -4.90 17.41 -3.38
N GLU A 120 -5.14 16.46 -4.28
CA GLU A 120 -5.14 16.70 -5.72
C GLU A 120 -6.35 17.51 -6.17
N ALA A 121 -6.19 18.24 -7.28
CA ALA A 121 -7.24 19.06 -7.85
C ALA A 121 -8.46 18.22 -8.27
N GLU A 122 -8.26 16.99 -8.74
CA GLU A 122 -9.33 16.06 -9.09
C GLU A 122 -10.17 15.68 -7.88
N ALA A 123 -9.56 15.30 -6.76
CA ALA A 123 -10.28 15.01 -5.52
C ALA A 123 -11.05 16.25 -5.03
N ALA A 124 -10.44 17.43 -5.07
CA ALA A 124 -11.11 18.68 -4.72
C ALA A 124 -12.33 18.96 -5.62
N ALA A 125 -12.28 18.58 -6.90
CA ALA A 125 -13.38 18.76 -7.84
C ALA A 125 -14.48 17.71 -7.67
N THR A 126 -14.11 16.43 -7.52
CA THR A 126 -15.01 15.28 -7.67
C THR A 126 -15.43 14.61 -6.35
N ALA A 127 -14.74 14.84 -5.24
CA ALA A 127 -15.10 14.28 -3.94
C ALA A 127 -16.45 14.83 -3.46
N ARG A 128 -17.27 13.97 -2.86
CA ARG A 128 -18.51 14.35 -2.17
C ARG A 128 -18.19 15.09 -0.88
N ASN A 129 -17.25 14.54 -0.11
CA ASN A 129 -16.77 15.10 1.15
C ASN A 129 -15.49 15.89 0.88
N LYS A 130 -15.58 17.22 0.91
CA LYS A 130 -14.47 18.10 0.58
C LYS A 130 -13.82 18.67 1.83
N VAL A 131 -12.54 18.41 2.00
CA VAL A 131 -11.71 18.95 3.07
C VAL A 131 -10.53 19.69 2.48
N LYS A 132 -10.35 20.94 2.88
CA LYS A 132 -9.14 21.70 2.53
C LYS A 132 -8.08 21.43 3.56
N TYR A 133 -7.17 20.52 3.26
CA TYR A 133 -6.02 20.24 4.10
C TYR A 133 -4.99 21.37 4.05
N HIS A 134 -4.37 21.66 5.19
CA HIS A 134 -3.34 22.69 5.34
C HIS A 134 -1.93 22.12 5.12
N GLY A 135 -1.81 20.82 5.04
CA GLY A 135 -0.60 20.10 4.73
C GLY A 135 -0.86 18.60 4.67
N ALA A 136 -0.05 17.90 3.88
CA ALA A 136 -0.13 16.47 3.68
C ALA A 136 1.26 15.85 3.79
N VAL A 137 1.36 14.68 4.40
CA VAL A 137 2.60 13.90 4.50
C VAL A 137 2.31 12.46 4.05
N PRO A 138 2.36 12.18 2.73
CA PRO A 138 2.28 10.82 2.22
C PRO A 138 3.56 10.06 2.58
N MET A 139 3.43 8.98 3.35
CA MET A 139 4.56 8.16 3.77
C MET A 139 4.56 6.84 3.01
N CYS A 140 5.67 6.54 2.32
CA CYS A 140 5.80 5.32 1.51
C CYS A 140 4.60 5.10 0.58
N GLY A 141 4.06 6.19 0.01
CA GLY A 141 2.85 6.17 -0.81
C GLY A 141 3.03 5.38 -2.10
N VAL A 142 2.01 4.61 -2.45
CA VAL A 142 1.91 3.92 -3.74
C VAL A 142 1.44 4.96 -4.76
N MET A 143 2.37 5.79 -5.23
CA MET A 143 2.06 6.96 -6.07
C MET A 143 2.65 6.85 -7.49
N GLY A 144 3.12 5.67 -7.85
CA GLY A 144 3.69 5.36 -9.16
C GLY A 144 2.67 4.83 -10.16
N ASP A 145 1.38 4.96 -9.87
CA ASP A 145 0.29 4.51 -10.74
C ASP A 145 0.49 3.05 -11.22
N ALA A 146 0.16 2.75 -12.49
CA ALA A 146 0.35 1.42 -13.09
C ALA A 146 1.82 0.95 -13.07
N GLU A 147 2.79 1.86 -13.07
CA GLU A 147 4.22 1.56 -13.08
C GLU A 147 4.66 0.67 -11.90
N LEU A 148 4.15 0.91 -10.69
CA LEU A 148 4.45 0.07 -9.54
C LEU A 148 3.91 -1.35 -9.73
N PHE A 149 2.72 -1.49 -10.29
CA PHE A 149 2.10 -2.79 -10.52
C PHE A 149 2.77 -3.53 -11.68
N ASN A 150 3.23 -2.81 -12.71
CA ASN A 150 4.07 -3.35 -13.77
C ASN A 150 5.38 -3.92 -13.20
N GLN A 151 5.98 -3.25 -12.22
CA GLN A 151 7.15 -3.75 -11.50
C GLN A 151 6.84 -5.04 -10.73
N PHE A 152 5.70 -5.15 -10.06
CA PHE A 152 5.28 -6.38 -9.39
C PHE A 152 5.05 -7.51 -10.39
N ALA A 153 4.42 -7.22 -11.53
CA ALA A 153 4.26 -8.16 -12.62
C ALA A 153 5.61 -8.64 -13.16
N ALA A 154 6.58 -7.73 -13.34
CA ALA A 154 7.94 -8.05 -13.75
C ALA A 154 8.64 -9.00 -12.76
N MET A 155 8.45 -8.80 -11.45
CA MET A 155 8.96 -9.73 -10.44
C MET A 155 8.32 -11.12 -10.58
N GLN A 156 7.00 -11.19 -10.82
CA GLN A 156 6.32 -12.48 -10.96
C GLN A 156 6.75 -13.22 -12.22
N VAL A 157 6.78 -12.59 -13.38
CA VAL A 157 7.18 -13.30 -14.63
C VAL A 157 8.65 -13.77 -14.58
N THR A 158 9.52 -13.05 -13.90
CA THR A 158 10.91 -13.49 -13.69
C THR A 158 11.03 -14.63 -12.68
N ALA A 159 10.24 -14.62 -11.60
CA ALA A 159 10.16 -15.74 -10.66
C ALA A 159 9.69 -17.01 -11.37
N GLN A 160 8.63 -16.92 -12.17
CA GLN A 160 8.11 -18.04 -12.96
C GLN A 160 9.16 -18.58 -13.96
N ALA A 161 9.82 -17.68 -14.68
CA ALA A 161 10.85 -18.08 -15.65
C ALA A 161 12.03 -18.81 -14.98
N LEU A 162 12.54 -18.28 -13.87
CA LEU A 162 13.65 -18.90 -13.12
C LEU A 162 13.27 -20.19 -12.42
N ALA A 163 11.98 -20.40 -12.15
CA ALA A 163 11.45 -21.64 -11.60
C ALA A 163 11.00 -22.65 -12.68
N GLY A 164 11.26 -22.39 -13.97
CA GLY A 164 10.85 -23.28 -15.06
C GLY A 164 9.36 -23.23 -15.40
N GLN A 165 8.64 -22.21 -14.96
CA GLN A 165 7.20 -22.01 -15.16
C GLN A 165 6.87 -20.83 -16.09
N ALA A 166 7.80 -20.47 -16.99
CA ALA A 166 7.68 -19.28 -17.84
C ALA A 166 6.41 -19.23 -18.68
N ALA A 167 5.91 -20.37 -19.15
CA ALA A 167 4.71 -20.42 -20.00
C ALA A 167 3.38 -20.45 -19.21
N TYR A 168 3.45 -20.54 -17.88
CA TYR A 168 2.22 -20.65 -17.07
C TYR A 168 1.48 -19.31 -16.98
N ASP A 169 0.15 -19.33 -17.02
CA ASP A 169 -0.67 -18.12 -16.93
C ASP A 169 -0.42 -17.39 -15.60
N THR A 170 0.00 -16.14 -15.68
CA THR A 170 0.30 -15.29 -14.51
C THR A 170 -0.91 -15.12 -13.59
N ALA A 171 -2.14 -15.13 -14.12
CA ALA A 171 -3.37 -15.03 -13.35
C ALA A 171 -3.65 -16.25 -12.46
N LYS A 172 -3.03 -17.39 -12.78
CA LYS A 172 -3.20 -18.65 -12.05
C LYS A 172 -2.07 -18.90 -11.04
N TRP A 173 -1.55 -17.82 -10.45
CA TRP A 173 -0.46 -17.91 -9.46
C TRP A 173 -0.75 -18.91 -8.33
N ALA A 174 -1.99 -19.03 -7.89
CA ALA A 174 -2.36 -19.95 -6.82
C ALA A 174 -1.99 -21.42 -7.12
N ASP A 175 -2.00 -21.80 -8.40
CA ASP A 175 -1.71 -23.17 -8.81
C ASP A 175 -0.21 -23.52 -8.72
N ILE A 176 0.67 -22.54 -8.90
CA ILE A 176 2.12 -22.76 -9.03
C ILE A 176 2.95 -22.07 -7.95
N GLY A 177 2.38 -21.14 -7.20
CA GLY A 177 3.11 -20.28 -6.26
C GLY A 177 3.96 -21.07 -5.25
N THR A 178 3.42 -22.15 -4.71
CA THR A 178 4.16 -23.04 -3.80
C THR A 178 5.37 -23.69 -4.47
N ALA A 179 5.20 -24.21 -5.69
CA ALA A 179 6.27 -24.84 -6.43
C ALA A 179 7.36 -23.83 -6.85
N VAL A 180 6.94 -22.64 -7.30
CA VAL A 180 7.86 -21.53 -7.63
C VAL A 180 8.67 -21.13 -6.38
N THR A 181 7.99 -20.94 -5.25
CA THR A 181 8.67 -20.58 -3.99
C THR A 181 9.67 -21.64 -3.56
N ALA A 182 9.30 -22.93 -3.60
CA ALA A 182 10.19 -24.04 -3.24
C ALA A 182 11.39 -24.17 -4.19
N THR A 183 11.24 -23.78 -5.46
CA THR A 183 12.35 -23.77 -6.43
C THR A 183 13.31 -22.61 -6.13
N LEU A 184 12.81 -21.46 -5.74
CA LEU A 184 13.62 -20.27 -5.50
C LEU A 184 14.22 -20.21 -4.08
N PHE A 185 13.58 -20.85 -3.10
CA PHE A 185 14.01 -20.76 -1.70
C PHE A 185 13.93 -22.13 -1.02
N THR A 186 14.99 -22.50 -0.30
CA THR A 186 14.96 -23.63 0.63
C THR A 186 14.24 -23.24 1.93
N THR A 187 14.37 -21.99 2.34
CA THR A 187 13.60 -21.37 3.42
C THR A 187 13.20 -19.96 2.99
N PHE A 188 11.93 -19.74 2.67
CA PHE A 188 11.44 -18.46 2.24
C PHE A 188 11.29 -17.49 3.44
N PRO A 189 11.72 -16.24 3.31
CA PRO A 189 12.45 -15.63 2.19
C PRO A 189 13.98 -15.58 2.44
N SER A 190 14.49 -16.24 3.48
CA SER A 190 15.82 -16.02 4.04
C SER A 190 16.94 -16.82 3.37
N VAL A 191 16.61 -18.00 2.79
CA VAL A 191 17.63 -18.90 2.23
C VAL A 191 17.31 -19.20 0.75
N PRO A 192 17.86 -18.41 -0.19
CA PRO A 192 17.65 -18.64 -1.61
C PRO A 192 18.43 -19.85 -2.10
N THR A 193 17.89 -20.55 -3.11
CA THR A 193 18.62 -21.51 -3.95
C THR A 193 19.50 -20.76 -4.96
N ALA A 194 20.24 -21.48 -5.82
CA ALA A 194 20.95 -20.86 -6.93
C ALA A 194 20.00 -20.09 -7.88
N ALA A 195 18.80 -20.61 -8.15
CA ALA A 195 17.77 -19.90 -8.93
C ALA A 195 17.22 -18.69 -8.15
N GLY A 196 17.03 -18.85 -6.84
CA GLY A 196 16.61 -17.76 -5.96
C GLY A 196 17.62 -16.63 -5.87
N ALA A 197 18.93 -16.94 -5.84
CA ALA A 197 19.97 -15.90 -5.88
C ALA A 197 19.91 -15.08 -7.18
N LYS A 198 19.66 -15.72 -8.33
CA LYS A 198 19.44 -15.05 -9.61
C LYS A 198 18.18 -14.17 -9.55
N TYR A 199 17.08 -14.68 -8.98
CA TYR A 199 15.86 -13.93 -8.78
C TYR A 199 16.09 -12.68 -7.92
N LEU A 200 16.78 -12.80 -6.78
CA LEU A 200 17.10 -11.66 -5.92
C LEU A 200 17.97 -10.62 -6.62
N SER A 201 18.90 -11.05 -7.47
CA SER A 201 19.69 -10.14 -8.32
C SER A 201 18.78 -9.32 -9.25
N VAL A 202 17.82 -9.97 -9.91
CA VAL A 202 16.84 -9.30 -10.77
C VAL A 202 16.00 -8.32 -9.98
N VAL A 203 15.43 -8.74 -8.85
CA VAL A 203 14.61 -7.87 -7.98
C VAL A 203 15.40 -6.65 -7.52
N LYS A 204 16.66 -6.86 -7.10
CA LYS A 204 17.56 -5.77 -6.73
C LYS A 204 17.70 -4.75 -7.86
N ASN A 205 17.96 -5.22 -9.07
CA ASN A 205 18.16 -4.33 -10.21
C ASN A 205 16.91 -3.54 -10.60
N ILE A 206 15.74 -4.19 -10.70
CA ILE A 206 14.49 -3.50 -11.09
C ILE A 206 13.89 -2.63 -9.99
N THR A 207 14.36 -2.76 -8.75
CA THR A 207 13.87 -1.96 -7.61
C THR A 207 14.82 -0.83 -7.19
N GLY A 208 15.75 -0.44 -8.04
CA GLY A 208 16.64 0.69 -7.81
C GLY A 208 18.13 0.35 -7.67
N GLY A 209 18.50 -0.89 -7.97
CA GLY A 209 19.89 -1.34 -8.01
C GLY A 209 20.50 -1.64 -6.64
N PRO A 210 21.83 -1.81 -6.60
CA PRO A 210 22.57 -2.11 -5.37
C PRO A 210 22.38 -1.00 -4.32
N ARG A 211 22.04 -1.40 -3.11
CA ARG A 211 21.88 -0.49 -1.97
C ARG A 211 22.17 -1.21 -0.66
N PRO A 212 22.64 -0.47 0.36
CA PRO A 212 22.80 -1.02 1.70
C PRO A 212 21.49 -1.65 2.20
N MET A 213 21.60 -2.70 2.97
CA MET A 213 20.47 -3.37 3.64
C MET A 213 19.49 -4.10 2.72
N PHE A 214 19.71 -4.17 1.38
CA PHE A 214 18.80 -4.89 0.49
C PHE A 214 18.67 -6.37 0.90
N ASP A 215 19.80 -7.06 1.05
CA ASP A 215 19.82 -8.50 1.38
C ASP A 215 19.23 -8.75 2.78
N GLN A 216 19.50 -7.88 3.73
CA GLN A 216 18.91 -7.95 5.08
C GLN A 216 17.41 -7.67 5.04
N GLY A 217 16.97 -6.67 4.28
CA GLY A 217 15.55 -6.36 4.10
C GLY A 217 14.76 -7.52 3.51
N ILE A 218 15.34 -8.22 2.54
CA ILE A 218 14.76 -9.44 1.97
C ILE A 218 14.69 -10.56 3.03
N ALA A 219 15.78 -10.81 3.75
CA ALA A 219 15.85 -11.90 4.71
C ALA A 219 14.92 -11.71 5.92
N PHE A 220 14.76 -10.48 6.39
CA PHE A 220 13.93 -10.18 7.58
C PHE A 220 12.52 -9.71 7.25
N GLY A 221 12.31 -9.03 6.15
CA GLY A 221 11.03 -8.41 5.80
C GLY A 221 10.23 -9.15 4.74
N GLY A 222 10.89 -9.88 3.86
CA GLY A 222 10.26 -10.66 2.79
C GLY A 222 9.41 -9.85 1.81
N SER A 223 9.45 -8.52 1.86
CA SER A 223 8.52 -7.66 1.15
C SER A 223 8.63 -7.81 -0.36
N PHE A 224 9.84 -7.81 -0.89
CA PHE A 224 10.06 -7.90 -2.34
C PHE A 224 9.80 -9.31 -2.90
N PRO A 225 10.36 -10.39 -2.32
CA PRO A 225 10.04 -11.73 -2.79
C PRO A 225 8.57 -12.08 -2.67
N SER A 226 7.84 -11.53 -1.70
CA SER A 226 6.40 -11.77 -1.57
C SER A 226 5.55 -11.03 -2.61
N ALA A 227 6.11 -10.04 -3.29
CA ALA A 227 5.38 -9.29 -4.31
C ALA A 227 4.94 -10.15 -5.51
N TYR A 228 5.67 -11.22 -5.84
CA TYR A 228 5.28 -12.13 -6.90
C TYR A 228 4.01 -12.95 -6.59
N GLY A 229 3.48 -12.88 -5.40
CA GLY A 229 2.18 -13.46 -5.02
C GLY A 229 1.02 -12.46 -5.02
N THR A 230 1.19 -11.27 -5.61
CA THR A 230 0.15 -10.22 -5.60
C THR A 230 -0.97 -10.43 -6.60
N PHE A 231 -0.79 -11.30 -7.60
CA PHE A 231 -1.85 -11.62 -8.55
C PHE A 231 -3.01 -12.35 -7.88
N GLY A 232 -4.22 -11.93 -8.18
CA GLY A 232 -5.43 -12.63 -7.78
C GLY A 232 -5.75 -13.81 -8.71
N SER A 233 -6.59 -14.73 -8.24
CA SER A 233 -7.04 -15.89 -9.03
C SER A 233 -7.90 -15.52 -10.24
N ASP A 234 -8.47 -14.32 -10.24
CA ASP A 234 -9.28 -13.75 -11.32
C ASP A 234 -8.45 -12.95 -12.34
N GLY A 235 -7.13 -12.92 -12.18
CA GLY A 235 -6.23 -12.13 -13.02
C GLY A 235 -6.05 -10.71 -12.57
N THR A 236 -6.47 -10.38 -11.35
CA THR A 236 -6.23 -9.08 -10.71
C THR A 236 -5.00 -9.14 -9.80
N ILE A 237 -4.41 -8.01 -9.53
CA ILE A 237 -3.37 -7.88 -8.48
C ILE A 237 -4.09 -7.65 -7.16
N SER A 238 -4.30 -8.72 -6.39
CA SER A 238 -4.98 -8.65 -5.07
C SER A 238 -6.28 -7.82 -5.09
N GLY A 239 -7.05 -7.90 -6.18
CA GLY A 239 -8.26 -7.11 -6.39
C GLY A 239 -8.03 -5.64 -6.79
N ILE A 240 -6.81 -5.26 -7.17
CA ILE A 240 -6.45 -3.86 -7.48
C ILE A 240 -6.52 -3.58 -8.96
N LEU A 241 -5.75 -4.31 -9.77
CA LEU A 241 -5.69 -4.13 -11.22
C LEU A 241 -6.03 -5.42 -11.95
N ASN A 242 -6.76 -5.30 -13.06
CA ASN A 242 -6.92 -6.39 -14.01
C ASN A 242 -5.57 -6.68 -14.68
N LYS A 243 -5.24 -7.97 -14.91
CA LYS A 243 -4.01 -8.37 -15.59
C LYS A 243 -3.85 -7.72 -16.98
N ASN A 244 -4.96 -7.35 -17.61
CA ASN A 244 -4.95 -6.70 -18.93
C ASN A 244 -4.45 -5.25 -18.90
N ALA A 245 -4.34 -4.65 -17.71
CA ALA A 245 -3.74 -3.33 -17.51
C ALA A 245 -2.22 -3.40 -17.28
N LEU A 246 -1.66 -4.60 -17.06
CA LEU A 246 -0.25 -4.78 -16.74
C LEU A 246 0.61 -4.80 -18.00
N ASP A 247 1.70 -4.08 -17.98
CA ASP A 247 2.68 -4.03 -19.07
C ASP A 247 4.09 -4.28 -18.55
N THR A 248 4.69 -5.40 -18.97
CA THR A 248 6.09 -5.72 -18.69
C THR A 248 6.97 -5.65 -19.95
N SER A 249 6.46 -5.15 -21.06
CA SER A 249 7.15 -5.15 -22.36
C SER A 249 8.44 -4.31 -22.36
N ALA A 250 8.44 -3.22 -21.59
CA ALA A 250 9.60 -2.32 -21.47
C ALA A 250 10.68 -2.85 -20.49
N PHE A 251 10.38 -3.84 -19.65
CA PHE A 251 11.34 -4.34 -18.68
C PHE A 251 12.44 -5.15 -19.34
N THR A 252 13.68 -4.87 -18.97
CA THR A 252 14.86 -5.66 -19.26
C THR A 252 15.44 -6.15 -17.94
N TYR A 253 15.70 -7.45 -17.87
CA TYR A 253 16.17 -8.09 -16.65
C TYR A 253 17.68 -8.28 -16.70
N SER A 254 18.34 -8.20 -15.56
CA SER A 254 19.78 -8.39 -15.43
C SER A 254 20.07 -9.25 -14.21
N ILE A 255 20.95 -10.25 -14.40
CA ILE A 255 21.51 -11.07 -13.33
C ILE A 255 22.98 -10.67 -13.20
N GLU A 256 23.35 -10.17 -12.02
CA GLU A 256 24.70 -9.69 -11.75
C GLU A 256 25.74 -10.81 -11.94
N GLY A 257 26.76 -10.55 -12.76
CA GLY A 257 27.82 -11.50 -13.04
C GLY A 257 27.43 -12.69 -13.94
N ASP A 258 26.19 -12.75 -14.48
CA ASP A 258 25.70 -13.87 -15.30
C ASP A 258 25.07 -13.35 -16.61
N ALA A 259 25.91 -13.07 -17.59
CA ALA A 259 25.45 -12.58 -18.91
C ALA A 259 24.63 -13.65 -19.67
N ALA A 260 25.00 -14.92 -19.58
CA ALA A 260 24.27 -16.01 -20.24
C ALA A 260 22.89 -16.22 -19.57
N GLY A 261 22.84 -16.24 -18.24
CA GLY A 261 21.60 -16.31 -17.48
C GLY A 261 20.70 -15.10 -17.73
N THR A 262 21.27 -13.92 -17.86
CA THR A 262 20.56 -12.69 -18.24
C THR A 262 19.88 -12.83 -19.61
N ALA A 263 20.61 -13.29 -20.63
CA ALA A 263 20.06 -13.49 -21.97
C ALA A 263 18.95 -14.56 -21.98
N ALA A 264 19.16 -15.68 -21.30
CA ALA A 264 18.19 -16.76 -21.18
C ALA A 264 16.91 -16.29 -20.47
N LEU A 265 17.04 -15.51 -19.38
CA LEU A 265 15.90 -14.97 -18.65
C LEU A 265 15.07 -14.02 -19.51
N ASN A 266 15.72 -13.09 -20.21
CA ASN A 266 14.99 -12.14 -21.08
C ASN A 266 14.28 -12.81 -22.25
N ALA A 267 14.81 -13.96 -22.73
CA ALA A 267 14.15 -14.77 -23.74
C ALA A 267 12.96 -15.57 -23.19
N ALA A 268 13.03 -16.02 -21.94
CA ALA A 268 12.03 -16.90 -21.33
C ALA A 268 10.91 -16.16 -20.62
N ALA A 269 11.19 -15.02 -19.97
CA ALA A 269 10.21 -14.28 -19.19
C ALA A 269 9.07 -13.73 -20.07
N GLN A 270 7.83 -13.96 -19.65
CA GLN A 270 6.66 -13.45 -20.36
C GLN A 270 6.71 -11.93 -20.49
N LYS A 271 6.34 -11.44 -21.65
CA LYS A 271 6.11 -10.01 -21.91
C LYS A 271 4.62 -9.75 -21.89
N LEU A 272 4.12 -9.35 -20.73
CA LEU A 272 2.74 -8.87 -20.62
C LEU A 272 2.64 -7.54 -21.36
N LYS A 273 1.55 -7.35 -22.07
CA LYS A 273 1.25 -6.09 -22.76
C LYS A 273 -0.12 -5.63 -22.37
N ALA A 274 -0.24 -4.40 -21.91
CA ALA A 274 -1.51 -3.81 -21.57
C ALA A 274 -2.47 -3.80 -22.78
N THR A 275 -3.68 -4.27 -22.56
CA THR A 275 -4.77 -4.27 -23.55
C THR A 275 -6.01 -3.53 -23.05
N ALA A 276 -5.96 -3.03 -21.83
CA ALA A 276 -6.98 -2.19 -21.20
C ALA A 276 -6.30 -1.12 -20.35
N ASP A 277 -6.97 -0.04 -20.13
CA ASP A 277 -6.53 1.01 -19.21
C ASP A 277 -6.55 0.49 -17.76
N ALA A 278 -5.63 0.99 -16.95
CA ALA A 278 -5.47 0.64 -15.55
C ALA A 278 -6.54 1.28 -14.64
#